data_b7367493ff84f2a6db314695c221422c
#
_entry.id   b7367493ff84f2a6db314695c221422c
#
_cell.length_a   1.000
_cell.length_b   1.000
_cell.length_c   1.000
_cell.angle_alpha   90.00
_cell.angle_beta   90.00
_cell.angle_gamma   90.00
#
_symmetry.space_group_name_H-M   'P 1'
#
loop_
_entity.id
_entity.type
_entity.pdbx_description
1 polymer ?
#
loop_
_entity_poly.entity_id
_entity_poly.type
_entity_poly.pdbx_seq_one_letter_code
_entity_poly.pdbx_strand_id
1 'polypeptide(L)'
;MLFRSCLIATHCEDEAIVRRNMELFKEKYGDDAPASVHPLIRSEEACYKTSSFAAELASKYGTQLHILHLSTAKEIQLFNNNIPLKDKKITAETCLHYLLFDDRDYERKGTLLKCNPAVKTENDRLAIIQGCLDNHIDIMATDHAPHTLEEKNKPYFSAPSGGTSVQHLLVGTFDLALKGVLTKEKAVELLSHNPAILFRINKRGFIREGYYADLALIDPKKSQTITNESVHYKCGWTAYSGMELSCSVTHTFINGELVYNNGIFKEDYRGKRLTFNR
;
A
#
# COMPACT_ATOMS: atom_id res chain seq x y z
N MET A 1 -32.82 -3.21 2.78
CA MET A 1 -32.21 -1.95 2.31
C MET A 1 -30.81 -1.66 2.93
N LEU A 2 -30.18 -2.65 3.58
CA LEU A 2 -28.94 -2.47 4.36
C LEU A 2 -27.62 -2.59 3.57
N PHE A 3 -27.64 -3.16 2.36
CA PHE A 3 -26.42 -3.47 1.62
C PHE A 3 -25.91 -2.33 0.69
N ARG A 4 -26.69 -1.31 0.42
CA ARG A 4 -26.28 -0.20 -0.47
C ARG A 4 -25.35 0.84 0.20
N SER A 5 -25.15 0.77 1.50
CA SER A 5 -24.32 1.72 2.26
C SER A 5 -22.96 1.13 2.71
N CYS A 6 -22.71 -0.16 2.48
CA CYS A 6 -21.45 -0.79 2.79
C CYS A 6 -20.43 -0.53 1.67
N LEU A 7 -19.21 -0.15 2.05
CA LEU A 7 -18.08 -0.10 1.15
C LEU A 7 -17.60 -1.53 0.88
N ILE A 8 -17.50 -1.90 -0.39
CA ILE A 8 -16.94 -3.17 -0.83
C ILE A 8 -15.49 -2.91 -1.22
N ALA A 9 -14.55 -3.55 -0.56
CA ALA A 9 -13.14 -3.54 -0.93
C ALA A 9 -12.80 -4.82 -1.69
N THR A 10 -12.07 -4.71 -2.81
CA THR A 10 -11.75 -5.87 -3.64
C THR A 10 -10.32 -5.82 -4.17
N HIS A 11 -9.66 -6.97 -4.13
CA HIS A 11 -8.47 -7.29 -4.91
C HIS A 11 -8.89 -7.60 -6.36
N CYS A 12 -8.17 -7.03 -7.33
CA CYS A 12 -8.52 -7.14 -8.75
C CYS A 12 -7.37 -7.71 -9.57
N GLU A 13 -7.40 -9.02 -9.82
CA GLU A 13 -6.58 -9.72 -10.81
C GLU A 13 -7.41 -10.85 -11.43
N ASP A 14 -7.37 -11.01 -12.75
CA ASP A 14 -8.08 -12.09 -13.46
C ASP A 14 -7.32 -13.41 -13.32
N GLU A 15 -7.87 -14.32 -12.54
CA GLU A 15 -7.26 -15.62 -12.24
C GLU A 15 -7.01 -16.48 -13.48
N ALA A 16 -7.84 -16.37 -14.52
CA ALA A 16 -7.64 -17.14 -15.76
C ALA A 16 -6.40 -16.66 -16.52
N ILE A 17 -6.20 -15.32 -16.58
CA ILE A 17 -5.01 -14.72 -17.19
C ILE A 17 -3.76 -15.09 -16.38
N VAL A 18 -3.81 -14.91 -15.05
CA VAL A 18 -2.68 -15.24 -14.15
C VAL A 18 -2.30 -16.70 -14.29
N ARG A 19 -3.27 -17.62 -14.29
CA ARG A 19 -3.01 -19.07 -14.42
C ARG A 19 -2.38 -19.42 -15.76
N ARG A 20 -2.95 -18.93 -16.86
CA ARG A 20 -2.39 -19.13 -18.22
C ARG A 20 -0.94 -18.64 -18.29
N ASN A 21 -0.67 -17.45 -17.81
CA ASN A 21 0.68 -16.88 -17.81
C ASN A 21 1.62 -17.70 -16.92
N MET A 22 1.17 -18.12 -15.74
CA MET A 22 1.96 -18.95 -14.84
C MET A 22 2.35 -20.29 -15.48
N GLU A 23 1.43 -20.94 -16.19
CA GLU A 23 1.70 -22.18 -16.93
C GLU A 23 2.77 -21.97 -18.01
N LEU A 24 2.64 -20.90 -18.83
CA LEU A 24 3.62 -20.53 -19.86
C LEU A 24 5.03 -20.32 -19.29
N PHE A 25 5.14 -19.59 -18.18
CA PHE A 25 6.44 -19.32 -17.55
C PHE A 25 7.00 -20.55 -16.84
N LYS A 26 6.15 -21.41 -16.29
CA LYS A 26 6.57 -22.69 -15.70
C LYS A 26 7.08 -23.67 -16.77
N GLU A 27 6.44 -23.72 -17.92
CA GLU A 27 6.91 -24.51 -19.08
C GLU A 27 8.28 -23.98 -19.57
N LYS A 28 8.45 -22.66 -19.64
CA LYS A 28 9.68 -22.04 -20.15
C LYS A 28 10.88 -22.19 -19.23
N TYR A 29 10.70 -22.07 -17.91
CA TYR A 29 11.80 -21.96 -16.94
C TYR A 29 11.87 -23.12 -15.93
N GLY A 30 10.87 -24.00 -15.88
CA GLY A 30 10.79 -25.02 -14.83
C GLY A 30 10.73 -24.37 -13.44
N ASP A 31 11.44 -24.95 -12.48
CA ASP A 31 11.52 -24.44 -11.12
C ASP A 31 12.52 -23.26 -10.96
N ASP A 32 13.35 -23.00 -11.97
CA ASP A 32 14.40 -21.96 -11.96
C ASP A 32 13.91 -20.60 -12.49
N ALA A 33 12.61 -20.35 -12.51
CA ALA A 33 12.05 -19.10 -12.96
C ALA A 33 12.57 -17.91 -12.12
N PRO A 34 13.14 -16.86 -12.75
CA PRO A 34 13.60 -15.68 -12.04
C PRO A 34 12.41 -14.88 -11.51
N ALA A 35 12.59 -14.17 -10.39
CA ALA A 35 11.52 -13.36 -9.82
C ALA A 35 11.03 -12.24 -10.76
N SER A 36 11.83 -11.81 -11.72
CA SER A 36 11.48 -10.81 -12.73
C SER A 36 10.35 -11.22 -13.67
N VAL A 37 9.95 -12.51 -13.70
CA VAL A 37 8.76 -12.95 -14.45
C VAL A 37 7.45 -12.57 -13.75
N HIS A 38 7.50 -12.16 -12.47
CA HIS A 38 6.31 -11.92 -11.68
C HIS A 38 5.34 -10.89 -12.29
N PRO A 39 5.79 -9.71 -12.76
CA PRO A 39 4.91 -8.75 -13.43
C PRO A 39 4.38 -9.22 -14.79
N LEU A 40 5.01 -10.22 -15.42
CA LEU A 40 4.53 -10.80 -16.65
C LEU A 40 3.44 -11.85 -16.39
N ILE A 41 3.54 -12.57 -15.28
CA ILE A 41 2.51 -13.52 -14.83
C ILE A 41 1.29 -12.77 -14.31
N ARG A 42 1.49 -11.84 -13.37
CA ARG A 42 0.47 -10.95 -12.80
C ARG A 42 0.48 -9.63 -13.56
N SER A 43 0.03 -9.71 -14.80
CA SER A 43 0.18 -8.66 -15.81
C SER A 43 -0.79 -7.48 -15.59
N GLU A 44 -0.50 -6.36 -16.27
CA GLU A 44 -1.40 -5.22 -16.37
C GLU A 44 -2.79 -5.65 -16.90
N GLU A 45 -2.81 -6.55 -17.90
CA GLU A 45 -4.06 -7.09 -18.46
C GLU A 45 -4.91 -7.76 -17.38
N ALA A 46 -4.30 -8.58 -16.52
CA ALA A 46 -5.00 -9.27 -15.43
C ALA A 46 -5.61 -8.29 -14.43
N CYS A 47 -4.87 -7.25 -14.04
CA CYS A 47 -5.35 -6.20 -13.13
C CYS A 47 -6.50 -5.41 -13.78
N TYR A 48 -6.27 -4.84 -14.96
CA TYR A 48 -7.22 -3.96 -15.62
C TYR A 48 -8.54 -4.63 -15.97
N LYS A 49 -8.52 -5.89 -16.44
CA LYS A 49 -9.74 -6.63 -16.79
C LYS A 49 -10.69 -6.76 -15.61
N THR A 50 -10.16 -7.05 -14.43
CA THR A 50 -10.99 -7.25 -13.24
C THR A 50 -11.39 -5.92 -12.60
N SER A 51 -10.46 -4.97 -12.51
CA SER A 51 -10.73 -3.64 -11.93
C SER A 51 -11.74 -2.85 -12.76
N SER A 52 -11.63 -2.88 -14.10
CA SER A 52 -12.59 -2.23 -14.99
C SER A 52 -13.99 -2.85 -14.90
N PHE A 53 -14.08 -4.18 -14.84
CA PHE A 53 -15.35 -4.88 -14.65
C PHE A 53 -16.00 -4.54 -13.29
N ALA A 54 -15.22 -4.52 -12.21
CA ALA A 54 -15.71 -4.16 -10.88
C ALA A 54 -16.22 -2.70 -10.85
N ALA A 55 -15.48 -1.76 -11.48
CA ALA A 55 -15.86 -0.37 -11.58
C ALA A 55 -17.15 -0.17 -12.43
N GLU A 56 -17.29 -0.89 -13.54
CA GLU A 56 -18.50 -0.89 -14.36
C GLU A 56 -19.71 -1.37 -13.56
N LEU A 57 -19.61 -2.50 -12.86
CA LEU A 57 -20.68 -3.01 -12.00
C LEU A 57 -21.05 -2.02 -10.89
N ALA A 58 -20.05 -1.45 -10.22
CA ALA A 58 -20.28 -0.48 -9.17
C ALA A 58 -21.00 0.77 -9.69
N SER A 59 -20.61 1.27 -10.87
CA SER A 59 -21.26 2.39 -11.55
C SER A 59 -22.71 2.05 -11.90
N LYS A 60 -22.94 0.88 -12.51
CA LYS A 60 -24.28 0.42 -12.95
C LYS A 60 -25.25 0.29 -11.79
N TYR A 61 -24.80 -0.22 -10.64
CA TYR A 61 -25.67 -0.49 -9.49
C TYR A 61 -25.58 0.56 -8.38
N GLY A 62 -24.74 1.58 -8.53
CA GLY A 62 -24.54 2.64 -7.54
C GLY A 62 -23.87 2.16 -6.25
N THR A 63 -23.05 1.11 -6.33
CA THR A 63 -22.36 0.49 -5.21
C THR A 63 -21.15 1.33 -4.78
N GLN A 64 -20.87 1.38 -3.47
CA GLN A 64 -19.62 1.95 -2.97
C GLN A 64 -18.52 0.89 -3.11
N LEU A 65 -17.51 1.17 -3.94
CA LEU A 65 -16.40 0.28 -4.25
C LEU A 65 -15.08 0.92 -3.88
N HIS A 66 -14.18 0.14 -3.31
CA HIS A 66 -12.79 0.50 -3.09
C HIS A 66 -11.90 -0.57 -3.71
N ILE A 67 -11.10 -0.18 -4.71
CA ILE A 67 -10.14 -1.09 -5.33
C ILE A 67 -8.82 -1.00 -4.57
N LEU A 68 -8.38 -2.16 -4.08
CA LEU A 68 -7.17 -2.29 -3.27
C LEU A 68 -5.91 -2.21 -4.14
N HIS A 69 -4.82 -1.68 -3.59
CA HIS A 69 -3.42 -1.78 -4.05
C HIS A 69 -3.21 -1.66 -5.57
N LEU A 70 -3.68 -0.57 -6.20
CA LEU A 70 -3.42 -0.29 -7.61
C LEU A 70 -1.93 -0.32 -7.93
N SER A 71 -1.58 -0.97 -9.03
CA SER A 71 -0.21 -1.19 -9.45
C SER A 71 0.09 -0.85 -10.91
N THR A 72 -0.91 -0.39 -11.69
CA THR A 72 -0.75 -0.12 -13.13
C THR A 72 -1.24 1.27 -13.52
N ALA A 73 -0.57 1.86 -14.54
CA ALA A 73 -0.96 3.13 -15.13
C ALA A 73 -2.38 3.09 -15.75
N LYS A 74 -2.70 1.96 -16.35
CA LYS A 74 -3.97 1.78 -17.07
C LYS A 74 -5.18 1.83 -16.16
N GLU A 75 -5.07 1.35 -14.94
CA GLU A 75 -6.16 1.33 -13.96
C GLU A 75 -6.53 2.74 -13.47
N ILE A 76 -5.60 3.70 -13.47
CA ILE A 76 -5.81 5.05 -12.93
C ILE A 76 -7.00 5.76 -13.60
N GLN A 77 -7.22 5.51 -14.89
CA GLN A 77 -8.29 6.12 -15.66
C GLN A 77 -9.70 5.69 -15.20
N LEU A 78 -9.81 4.64 -14.39
CA LEU A 78 -11.09 4.15 -13.86
C LEU A 78 -11.64 5.05 -12.73
N PHE A 79 -10.80 5.93 -12.16
CA PHE A 79 -11.13 6.71 -10.97
C PHE A 79 -11.31 8.18 -11.27
N ASN A 80 -12.38 8.75 -10.76
CA ASN A 80 -12.71 10.17 -10.95
C ASN A 80 -11.94 11.04 -9.95
N ASN A 81 -11.27 12.08 -10.45
CA ASN A 81 -10.55 13.05 -9.62
C ASN A 81 -11.22 14.44 -9.55
N ASN A 82 -12.36 14.61 -10.20
CA ASN A 82 -13.07 15.91 -10.31
C ASN A 82 -14.11 16.12 -9.20
N ILE A 83 -14.28 15.15 -8.31
CA ILE A 83 -15.25 15.23 -7.21
C ILE A 83 -14.54 14.99 -5.88
N PRO A 84 -14.98 15.63 -4.79
CA PRO A 84 -14.41 15.41 -3.46
C PRO A 84 -14.52 13.93 -3.03
N LEU A 85 -13.52 13.42 -2.28
CA LEU A 85 -13.50 12.03 -1.81
C LEU A 85 -14.79 11.57 -1.13
N LYS A 86 -15.38 12.43 -0.29
CA LYS A 86 -16.64 12.12 0.44
C LYS A 86 -17.82 11.81 -0.49
N ASP A 87 -17.78 12.28 -1.74
CA ASP A 87 -18.82 12.13 -2.74
C ASP A 87 -18.50 11.03 -3.78
N LYS A 88 -17.25 10.53 -3.78
CA LYS A 88 -16.84 9.40 -4.62
C LYS A 88 -17.53 8.12 -4.20
N LYS A 89 -18.04 7.37 -5.17
CA LYS A 89 -18.56 6.00 -4.97
C LYS A 89 -17.54 4.94 -5.29
N ILE A 90 -16.61 5.23 -6.20
CA ILE A 90 -15.53 4.34 -6.60
C ILE A 90 -14.23 5.02 -6.22
N THR A 91 -13.46 4.38 -5.37
CA THR A 91 -12.21 4.87 -4.79
C THR A 91 -11.11 3.83 -4.94
N ALA A 92 -9.88 4.25 -4.78
CA ALA A 92 -8.72 3.38 -4.90
C ALA A 92 -7.65 3.67 -3.86
N GLU A 93 -6.87 2.63 -3.56
CA GLU A 93 -5.62 2.77 -2.82
C GLU A 93 -4.44 2.24 -3.62
N THR A 94 -3.26 2.67 -3.26
CA THR A 94 -2.00 2.06 -3.66
C THR A 94 -1.13 1.78 -2.44
N CYS A 95 0.00 1.11 -2.64
CA CYS A 95 0.92 0.78 -1.55
C CYS A 95 2.29 1.43 -1.77
N LEU A 96 3.01 1.69 -0.68
CA LEU A 96 4.32 2.35 -0.70
C LEU A 96 5.30 1.68 -1.66
N HIS A 97 5.30 0.35 -1.76
CA HIS A 97 6.23 -0.37 -2.62
C HIS A 97 6.01 -0.09 -4.12
N TYR A 98 4.79 0.26 -4.57
CA TYR A 98 4.53 0.67 -5.96
C TYR A 98 5.00 2.10 -6.29
N LEU A 99 5.34 2.92 -5.28
CA LEU A 99 5.94 4.22 -5.48
C LEU A 99 7.47 4.18 -5.45
N LEU A 100 8.05 3.16 -4.79
CA LEU A 100 9.48 3.07 -4.53
C LEU A 100 10.22 2.09 -5.43
N PHE A 101 9.55 1.04 -5.92
CA PHE A 101 10.14 -0.03 -6.71
C PHE A 101 9.50 -0.14 -8.09
N ASP A 102 10.27 -0.66 -9.04
CA ASP A 102 9.82 -1.09 -10.35
C ASP A 102 10.34 -2.50 -10.70
N ASP A 103 10.02 -2.99 -11.90
CA ASP A 103 10.34 -4.36 -12.32
C ASP A 103 11.84 -4.68 -12.36
N ARG A 104 12.70 -3.68 -12.47
CA ARG A 104 14.17 -3.83 -12.41
C ARG A 104 14.64 -4.25 -11.00
N ASP A 105 13.88 -3.91 -9.98
CA ASP A 105 14.23 -4.25 -8.59
C ASP A 105 14.13 -5.75 -8.28
N TYR A 106 13.43 -6.53 -9.11
CA TYR A 106 13.41 -7.98 -8.95
C TYR A 106 14.78 -8.63 -9.11
N GLU A 107 15.71 -8.03 -9.88
CA GLU A 107 17.06 -8.54 -10.02
C GLU A 107 17.82 -8.53 -8.68
N ARG A 108 17.63 -7.48 -7.86
CA ARG A 108 18.32 -7.33 -6.56
C ARG A 108 17.58 -7.96 -5.40
N LYS A 109 16.25 -7.89 -5.43
CA LYS A 109 15.40 -8.25 -4.28
C LYS A 109 14.76 -9.63 -4.43
N GLY A 110 14.74 -10.18 -5.62
CA GLY A 110 14.20 -11.51 -5.88
C GLY A 110 12.78 -11.67 -5.37
N THR A 111 12.52 -12.77 -4.73
CA THR A 111 11.24 -13.15 -4.14
C THR A 111 10.84 -12.28 -2.93
N LEU A 112 11.75 -11.51 -2.32
CA LEU A 112 11.40 -10.55 -1.27
C LEU A 112 10.47 -9.46 -1.79
N LEU A 113 10.54 -9.13 -3.10
CA LEU A 113 9.65 -8.17 -3.74
C LEU A 113 8.37 -8.81 -4.31
N LYS A 114 8.23 -10.13 -4.23
CA LYS A 114 7.04 -10.85 -4.74
C LYS A 114 5.82 -10.53 -3.89
N CYS A 115 4.88 -9.75 -4.43
CA CYS A 115 3.59 -9.37 -3.86
C CYS A 115 2.49 -9.41 -4.93
N ASN A 116 1.23 -9.42 -4.56
CA ASN A 116 0.09 -9.46 -5.47
C ASN A 116 -0.83 -8.24 -5.23
N PRO A 117 -1.01 -7.40 -6.26
CA PRO A 117 -0.42 -7.42 -7.60
C PRO A 117 1.10 -7.28 -7.62
N ALA A 118 1.72 -7.69 -8.72
CA ALA A 118 3.16 -7.52 -8.90
C ALA A 118 3.56 -6.05 -8.97
N VAL A 119 4.77 -5.71 -8.51
CA VAL A 119 5.43 -4.45 -8.86
C VAL A 119 5.65 -4.44 -10.38
N LYS A 120 5.30 -3.34 -11.04
CA LYS A 120 5.28 -3.20 -12.50
C LYS A 120 6.43 -2.31 -13.00
N THR A 121 6.28 -1.78 -14.20
CA THR A 121 7.29 -0.97 -14.86
C THR A 121 7.50 0.39 -14.18
N GLU A 122 8.61 1.06 -14.53
CA GLU A 122 8.85 2.45 -14.13
C GLU A 122 7.72 3.39 -14.59
N ASN A 123 7.16 3.18 -15.78
CA ASN A 123 6.02 3.96 -16.26
C ASN A 123 4.79 3.80 -15.35
N ASP A 124 4.52 2.58 -14.88
CA ASP A 124 3.44 2.34 -13.92
C ASP A 124 3.72 3.05 -12.60
N ARG A 125 4.94 2.94 -12.09
CA ARG A 125 5.38 3.62 -10.87
C ARG A 125 5.17 5.14 -10.94
N LEU A 126 5.61 5.77 -12.03
CA LEU A 126 5.45 7.22 -12.24
C LEU A 126 3.97 7.61 -12.37
N ALA A 127 3.18 6.81 -13.07
CA ALA A 127 1.74 7.04 -13.20
C ALA A 127 1.00 6.89 -11.87
N ILE A 128 1.38 5.93 -11.01
CA ILE A 128 0.83 5.77 -9.68
C ILE A 128 1.15 7.00 -8.81
N ILE A 129 2.38 7.50 -8.85
CA ILE A 129 2.76 8.75 -8.15
C ILE A 129 1.89 9.92 -8.63
N GLN A 130 1.75 10.08 -9.95
CA GLN A 130 0.90 11.14 -10.52
C GLN A 130 -0.57 10.94 -10.12
N GLY A 131 -1.08 9.72 -10.13
CA GLY A 131 -2.44 9.40 -9.67
C GLY A 131 -2.69 9.77 -8.20
N CYS A 132 -1.67 9.66 -7.34
CA CYS A 132 -1.75 10.16 -5.96
C CYS A 132 -1.83 11.70 -5.92
N LEU A 133 -1.02 12.39 -6.72
CA LEU A 133 -1.00 13.85 -6.80
C LEU A 133 -2.32 14.43 -7.32
N ASP A 134 -2.90 13.79 -8.33
CA ASP A 134 -4.08 14.24 -9.03
C ASP A 134 -5.41 13.77 -8.41
N ASN A 135 -5.37 13.09 -7.27
CA ASN A 135 -6.57 12.54 -6.58
C ASN A 135 -7.31 11.43 -7.35
N HIS A 136 -6.68 10.74 -8.29
CA HIS A 136 -7.20 9.49 -8.84
C HIS A 136 -7.09 8.36 -7.81
N ILE A 137 -5.97 8.34 -7.07
CA ILE A 137 -5.71 7.43 -5.96
C ILE A 137 -5.97 8.18 -4.66
N ASP A 138 -6.78 7.59 -3.81
CA ASP A 138 -7.34 8.25 -2.63
C ASP A 138 -6.57 7.96 -1.34
N ILE A 139 -5.98 6.77 -1.22
CA ILE A 139 -5.35 6.27 0.01
C ILE A 139 -3.99 5.63 -0.30
N MET A 140 -3.06 5.77 0.64
CA MET A 140 -1.82 5.01 0.70
C MET A 140 -1.94 3.92 1.76
N ALA A 141 -1.80 2.65 1.34
CA ALA A 141 -1.93 1.46 2.18
C ALA A 141 -0.61 0.70 2.33
N THR A 142 -0.63 -0.37 3.10
CA THR A 142 0.57 -1.19 3.35
C THR A 142 0.59 -2.50 2.60
N ASP A 143 -0.54 -3.13 2.44
CA ASP A 143 -0.65 -4.53 2.05
C ASP A 143 0.35 -5.42 2.81
N HIS A 144 0.44 -5.21 4.15
CA HIS A 144 1.40 -5.89 5.02
C HIS A 144 1.00 -7.35 5.19
N ALA A 145 1.62 -8.24 4.42
CA ALA A 145 1.39 -9.67 4.40
C ALA A 145 2.71 -10.43 4.60
N PRO A 146 3.25 -10.48 5.85
CA PRO A 146 4.56 -11.03 6.13
C PRO A 146 4.55 -12.57 6.05
N HIS A 147 5.62 -13.11 5.48
CA HIS A 147 6.00 -14.51 5.51
C HIS A 147 7.38 -14.63 6.15
N THR A 148 7.79 -15.83 6.55
CA THR A 148 9.15 -16.02 7.07
C THR A 148 10.19 -15.83 5.97
N LEU A 149 11.41 -15.46 6.34
CA LEU A 149 12.51 -15.32 5.37
C LEU A 149 12.80 -16.65 4.66
N GLU A 150 12.68 -17.76 5.36
CA GLU A 150 12.83 -19.10 4.80
C GLU A 150 11.81 -19.37 3.69
N GLU A 151 10.53 -19.03 3.92
CA GLU A 151 9.49 -19.18 2.89
C GLU A 151 9.75 -18.26 1.70
N LYS A 152 10.19 -17.04 1.93
CA LYS A 152 10.50 -16.07 0.87
C LYS A 152 11.72 -16.48 0.03
N ASN A 153 12.68 -17.21 0.59
CA ASN A 153 13.89 -17.66 -0.10
C ASN A 153 13.69 -18.96 -0.91
N LYS A 154 12.48 -19.52 -0.97
CA LYS A 154 12.16 -20.63 -1.83
C LYS A 154 12.22 -20.26 -3.32
N PRO A 155 12.37 -21.24 -4.24
CA PRO A 155 12.23 -20.99 -5.66
C PRO A 155 10.95 -20.23 -5.99
N TYR A 156 10.97 -19.45 -7.07
CA TYR A 156 9.92 -18.46 -7.38
C TYR A 156 8.49 -19.02 -7.28
N PHE A 157 8.21 -20.18 -7.87
CA PHE A 157 6.85 -20.76 -7.83
C PHE A 157 6.43 -21.24 -6.45
N SER A 158 7.36 -21.56 -5.58
CA SER A 158 7.12 -22.05 -4.21
C SER A 158 7.16 -20.95 -3.16
N ALA A 159 7.83 -19.81 -3.45
CA ALA A 159 7.86 -18.67 -2.57
C ALA A 159 6.48 -17.98 -2.50
N PRO A 160 5.94 -17.71 -1.30
CA PRO A 160 4.66 -17.03 -1.18
C PRO A 160 4.75 -15.56 -1.61
N SER A 161 3.64 -15.02 -2.12
CA SER A 161 3.50 -13.58 -2.35
C SER A 161 3.11 -12.87 -1.06
N GLY A 162 3.67 -11.70 -0.83
CA GLY A 162 3.42 -10.85 0.32
C GLY A 162 4.70 -10.20 0.83
N GLY A 163 4.58 -8.97 1.29
CA GLY A 163 5.69 -8.15 1.73
C GLY A 163 5.46 -7.51 3.10
N THR A 164 6.51 -6.90 3.62
CA THR A 164 6.50 -6.17 4.90
C THR A 164 6.51 -4.68 4.61
N SER A 165 5.57 -3.92 5.16
CA SER A 165 5.43 -2.51 4.83
C SER A 165 4.96 -1.61 5.98
N VAL A 166 4.25 -2.13 6.98
CA VAL A 166 3.54 -1.31 7.98
C VAL A 166 4.46 -0.35 8.74
N GLN A 167 5.68 -0.73 9.07
CA GLN A 167 6.65 0.13 9.79
C GLN A 167 7.14 1.27 8.91
N HIS A 168 7.21 1.06 7.59
CA HIS A 168 7.86 2.00 6.67
C HIS A 168 6.89 2.91 5.93
N LEU A 169 5.57 2.64 6.00
CA LEU A 169 4.56 3.40 5.28
C LEU A 169 4.68 4.91 5.52
N LEU A 170 4.64 5.33 6.79
CA LEU A 170 4.68 6.74 7.16
C LEU A 170 6.00 7.40 6.74
N VAL A 171 7.13 6.81 7.17
CA VAL A 171 8.45 7.40 6.91
C VAL A 171 8.82 7.37 5.43
N GLY A 172 8.47 6.32 4.69
CA GLY A 172 8.72 6.22 3.25
C GLY A 172 7.88 7.22 2.44
N THR A 173 6.59 7.38 2.77
CA THR A 173 5.73 8.37 2.12
C THR A 173 6.19 9.80 2.45
N PHE A 174 6.63 10.04 3.68
CA PHE A 174 7.12 11.36 4.08
C PHE A 174 8.50 11.68 3.47
N ASP A 175 9.35 10.68 3.29
CA ASP A 175 10.62 10.80 2.56
C ASP A 175 10.39 11.21 1.10
N LEU A 176 9.39 10.64 0.42
CA LEU A 176 8.96 11.08 -0.92
C LEU A 176 8.52 12.55 -0.91
N ALA A 177 7.85 12.99 0.15
CA ALA A 177 7.47 14.40 0.28
C ALA A 177 8.68 15.33 0.53
N LEU A 178 9.67 14.90 1.33
CA LEU A 178 10.90 15.66 1.56
C LEU A 178 11.77 15.74 0.29
N LYS A 179 11.72 14.74 -0.56
CA LYS A 179 12.39 14.69 -1.88
C LYS A 179 11.62 15.43 -2.99
N GLY A 180 10.46 16.02 -2.67
CA GLY A 180 9.65 16.78 -3.64
C GLY A 180 8.86 15.93 -4.63
N VAL A 181 8.76 14.62 -4.42
CA VAL A 181 7.94 13.70 -5.23
C VAL A 181 6.45 13.86 -4.90
N LEU A 182 6.13 14.03 -3.61
CA LEU A 182 4.80 14.39 -3.11
C LEU A 182 4.88 15.74 -2.38
N THR A 183 3.74 16.32 -2.01
CA THR A 183 3.72 17.39 -0.99
C THR A 183 3.50 16.78 0.39
N LYS A 184 3.88 17.51 1.47
CA LYS A 184 3.63 17.08 2.85
C LYS A 184 2.14 16.95 3.13
N GLU A 185 1.36 17.89 2.59
CA GLU A 185 -0.11 17.91 2.68
C GLU A 185 -0.69 16.66 2.01
N LYS A 186 -0.20 16.31 0.81
CA LYS A 186 -0.63 15.10 0.10
C LYS A 186 -0.30 13.83 0.88
N ALA A 187 0.89 13.75 1.48
CA ALA A 187 1.25 12.63 2.33
C ALA A 187 0.28 12.47 3.52
N VAL A 188 -0.08 13.58 4.19
CA VAL A 188 -1.05 13.57 5.29
C VAL A 188 -2.46 13.20 4.81
N GLU A 189 -2.89 13.72 3.66
CA GLU A 189 -4.17 13.35 3.05
C GLU A 189 -4.25 11.84 2.82
N LEU A 190 -3.28 11.27 2.12
CA LEU A 190 -3.25 9.85 1.74
C LEU A 190 -3.17 8.90 2.94
N LEU A 191 -2.45 9.31 4.01
CA LEU A 191 -2.17 8.45 5.16
C LEU A 191 -3.16 8.60 6.32
N SER A 192 -3.83 9.76 6.44
CA SER A 192 -4.61 10.07 7.64
C SER A 192 -6.01 10.58 7.33
N HIS A 193 -6.14 11.67 6.56
CA HIS A 193 -7.42 12.31 6.29
C HIS A 193 -8.33 11.41 5.47
N ASN A 194 -7.85 10.95 4.34
CA ASN A 194 -8.63 10.17 3.39
C ASN A 194 -9.06 8.80 3.94
N PRO A 195 -8.20 8.02 4.63
CA PRO A 195 -8.67 6.81 5.31
C PRO A 195 -9.78 7.08 6.32
N ALA A 196 -9.66 8.18 7.11
CA ALA A 196 -10.68 8.53 8.09
C ALA A 196 -12.00 8.91 7.43
N ILE A 197 -11.98 9.62 6.29
CA ILE A 197 -13.16 10.00 5.51
C ILE A 197 -13.80 8.76 4.87
N LEU A 198 -13.02 7.98 4.11
CA LEU A 198 -13.52 6.85 3.33
C LEU A 198 -14.13 5.76 4.23
N PHE A 199 -13.41 5.38 5.27
CA PHE A 199 -13.86 4.36 6.22
C PHE A 199 -14.77 4.91 7.32
N ARG A 200 -15.09 6.23 7.28
CA ARG A 200 -15.97 6.91 8.24
C ARG A 200 -15.53 6.72 9.68
N ILE A 201 -14.23 6.77 9.94
CA ILE A 201 -13.65 6.59 11.27
C ILE A 201 -13.99 7.80 12.13
N ASN A 202 -14.62 7.53 13.28
CA ASN A 202 -15.10 8.60 14.16
C ASN A 202 -13.96 9.23 14.94
N LYS A 203 -13.88 10.57 14.91
CA LYS A 203 -12.97 11.41 15.71
C LYS A 203 -11.48 11.05 15.60
N ARG A 204 -11.02 10.60 14.42
CA ARG A 204 -9.61 10.30 14.12
C ARG A 204 -9.21 10.84 12.75
N GLY A 205 -7.92 10.77 12.42
CA GLY A 205 -7.36 11.19 11.14
C GLY A 205 -7.16 12.69 10.97
N PHE A 206 -7.57 13.51 11.95
CA PHE A 206 -7.43 14.97 11.95
C PHE A 206 -6.99 15.47 13.31
N ILE A 207 -6.20 16.54 13.33
CA ILE A 207 -5.89 17.30 14.55
C ILE A 207 -7.01 18.32 14.76
N ARG A 208 -7.96 17.97 15.61
CA ARG A 208 -9.13 18.82 15.93
C ARG A 208 -9.49 18.68 17.40
N GLU A 209 -10.05 19.76 17.97
CA GLU A 209 -10.60 19.72 19.32
C GLU A 209 -11.69 18.61 19.45
N GLY A 210 -11.63 17.83 20.52
CA GLY A 210 -12.55 16.72 20.77
C GLY A 210 -12.25 15.42 19.98
N TYR A 211 -11.16 15.40 19.19
CA TYR A 211 -10.67 14.19 18.52
C TYR A 211 -9.67 13.44 19.40
N TYR A 212 -9.51 12.15 19.15
CA TYR A 212 -8.44 11.38 19.78
C TYR A 212 -7.07 11.87 19.31
N ALA A 213 -6.16 12.03 20.27
CA ALA A 213 -4.77 12.37 19.95
C ALA A 213 -3.99 11.11 19.55
N ASP A 214 -4.24 10.64 18.32
CA ASP A 214 -3.43 9.63 17.64
C ASP A 214 -2.46 10.38 16.75
N LEU A 215 -1.22 10.53 17.21
CA LEU A 215 -0.23 11.41 16.59
C LEU A 215 1.07 10.66 16.37
N ALA A 216 1.71 10.90 15.23
CA ALA A 216 3.08 10.52 14.98
C ALA A 216 3.92 11.78 14.72
N LEU A 217 5.03 11.93 15.43
CA LEU A 217 5.98 13.03 15.25
C LEU A 217 7.15 12.52 14.40
N ILE A 218 7.40 13.23 13.30
CA ILE A 218 8.48 12.94 12.37
C ILE A 218 9.54 14.04 12.50
N ASP A 219 10.80 13.64 12.68
CA ASP A 219 11.94 14.55 12.55
C ASP A 219 12.46 14.51 11.10
N PRO A 220 12.28 15.57 10.31
CA PRO A 220 12.70 15.64 8.91
C PRO A 220 14.21 15.82 8.73
N LYS A 221 14.99 15.91 9.82
CA LYS A 221 16.45 16.06 9.83
C LYS A 221 17.17 14.82 10.39
N LYS A 222 16.42 13.84 10.86
CA LYS A 222 16.97 12.60 11.42
C LYS A 222 16.86 11.50 10.37
N SER A 223 17.89 11.39 9.52
CA SER A 223 17.99 10.30 8.55
C SER A 223 18.13 8.94 9.22
N GLN A 224 17.74 7.88 8.51
CA GLN A 224 17.89 6.50 8.94
C GLN A 224 18.12 5.59 7.74
N THR A 225 18.92 4.53 7.94
CA THR A 225 19.04 3.43 6.99
C THR A 225 18.16 2.28 7.46
N ILE A 226 17.28 1.79 6.58
CA ILE A 226 16.46 0.62 6.88
C ILE A 226 17.35 -0.63 6.79
N THR A 227 17.35 -1.44 7.84
CA THR A 227 18.03 -2.74 7.86
C THR A 227 17.07 -3.81 8.38
N ASN A 228 17.42 -5.08 8.19
CA ASN A 228 16.61 -6.17 8.75
C ASN A 228 16.61 -6.16 10.29
N GLU A 229 17.69 -5.70 10.91
CA GLU A 229 17.82 -5.56 12.37
C GLU A 229 16.96 -4.40 12.92
N SER A 230 16.64 -3.41 12.08
CA SER A 230 15.83 -2.25 12.48
C SER A 230 14.31 -2.51 12.45
N VAL A 231 13.88 -3.69 11.96
CA VAL A 231 12.46 -3.98 11.87
C VAL A 231 11.91 -4.61 13.14
N HIS A 232 10.68 -4.23 13.49
CA HIS A 232 9.95 -4.77 14.65
C HIS A 232 8.98 -5.90 14.24
N TYR A 233 9.04 -6.37 13.00
CA TYR A 233 8.27 -7.50 12.52
C TYR A 233 8.80 -8.81 13.07
N LYS A 234 7.91 -9.73 13.43
CA LYS A 234 8.30 -11.08 13.85
C LYS A 234 9.07 -11.86 12.77
N CYS A 235 8.84 -11.54 11.50
CA CYS A 235 9.51 -12.19 10.37
C CYS A 235 10.97 -11.75 10.18
N GLY A 236 11.42 -10.64 10.79
CA GLY A 236 12.82 -10.20 10.85
C GLY A 236 13.46 -9.77 9.52
N TRP A 237 12.66 -9.40 8.52
CA TRP A 237 13.16 -8.93 7.22
C TRP A 237 12.28 -7.86 6.60
N THR A 238 12.84 -7.12 5.64
CA THR A 238 12.06 -6.17 4.84
C THR A 238 12.63 -6.00 3.44
N ALA A 239 11.76 -5.86 2.44
CA ALA A 239 12.17 -5.54 1.07
C ALA A 239 12.81 -4.15 0.94
N TYR A 240 12.60 -3.28 1.91
CA TYR A 240 13.17 -1.92 1.95
C TYR A 240 14.61 -1.89 2.53
N SER A 241 15.17 -3.03 2.96
CA SER A 241 16.54 -3.08 3.52
C SER A 241 17.54 -2.47 2.55
N GLY A 242 18.45 -1.64 3.09
CA GLY A 242 19.45 -0.86 2.38
C GLY A 242 18.97 0.52 1.90
N MET A 243 17.69 0.87 2.08
CA MET A 243 17.19 2.20 1.72
C MET A 243 17.54 3.23 2.80
N GLU A 244 17.96 4.41 2.33
CA GLU A 244 18.16 5.59 3.18
C GLU A 244 16.93 6.50 3.11
N LEU A 245 16.40 6.83 4.28
CA LEU A 245 15.29 7.76 4.44
C LEU A 245 15.79 9.05 5.11
N SER A 246 15.29 10.18 4.67
CA SER A 246 15.69 11.51 5.17
C SER A 246 15.07 11.87 6.52
N CYS A 247 14.15 11.03 7.03
CA CYS A 247 13.40 11.31 8.25
C CYS A 247 13.21 10.07 9.12
N SER A 248 12.83 10.30 10.38
CA SER A 248 12.49 9.23 11.33
C SER A 248 11.27 9.62 12.17
N VAL A 249 10.47 8.62 12.59
CA VAL A 249 9.48 8.81 13.65
C VAL A 249 10.21 8.91 14.99
N THR A 250 9.92 9.95 15.75
CA THR A 250 10.49 10.16 17.09
C THR A 250 9.51 9.79 18.20
N HIS A 251 8.23 10.11 18.02
CA HIS A 251 7.19 9.83 19.02
C HIS A 251 5.92 9.34 18.35
N THR A 252 5.21 8.44 19.03
CA THR A 252 3.85 8.03 18.65
C THR A 252 2.94 8.10 19.87
N PHE A 253 1.82 8.76 19.68
CA PHE A 253 0.75 8.83 20.67
C PHE A 253 -0.46 8.05 20.18
N ILE A 254 -1.08 7.26 21.05
CA ILE A 254 -2.34 6.56 20.79
C ILE A 254 -3.34 6.96 21.88
N ASN A 255 -4.47 7.56 21.48
CA ASN A 255 -5.49 8.10 22.38
C ASN A 255 -4.92 9.09 23.44
N GLY A 256 -3.90 9.86 23.08
CA GLY A 256 -3.23 10.82 23.96
C GLY A 256 -2.11 10.23 24.83
N GLU A 257 -1.89 8.93 24.78
CA GLU A 257 -0.82 8.27 25.54
C GLU A 257 0.44 8.10 24.66
N LEU A 258 1.60 8.49 25.18
CA LEU A 258 2.88 8.30 24.53
C LEU A 258 3.27 6.82 24.56
N VAL A 259 3.23 6.14 23.41
CA VAL A 259 3.47 4.69 23.28
C VAL A 259 4.81 4.35 22.64
N TYR A 260 5.42 5.32 21.96
CA TYR A 260 6.75 5.18 21.37
C TYR A 260 7.53 6.47 21.55
N ASN A 261 8.77 6.37 22.01
CA ASN A 261 9.69 7.48 22.22
C ASN A 261 11.11 7.07 21.81
N ASN A 262 11.55 7.49 20.61
CA ASN A 262 12.92 7.29 20.11
C ASN A 262 13.48 5.86 20.33
N GLY A 263 12.73 4.84 19.92
CA GLY A 263 13.12 3.42 20.04
C GLY A 263 12.57 2.71 21.29
N ILE A 264 11.99 3.43 22.24
CA ILE A 264 11.42 2.86 23.46
C ILE A 264 9.91 2.71 23.28
N PHE A 265 9.40 1.49 23.46
CA PHE A 265 7.98 1.16 23.39
C PHE A 265 7.36 1.07 24.80
N LYS A 266 6.12 1.55 24.95
CA LYS A 266 5.28 1.31 26.10
C LYS A 266 4.46 0.05 25.86
N GLU A 267 4.96 -1.10 26.25
CA GLU A 267 4.41 -2.41 25.90
C GLU A 267 3.10 -2.76 26.65
N ASP A 268 2.85 -2.16 27.79
CA ASP A 268 1.66 -2.38 28.63
C ASP A 268 0.41 -1.63 28.13
N TYR A 269 0.57 -0.68 27.19
CA TYR A 269 -0.55 0.08 26.63
C TYR A 269 -1.36 -0.76 25.62
N ARG A 270 -2.69 -0.56 25.64
CA ARG A 270 -3.61 -1.16 24.66
C ARG A 270 -4.45 -0.08 24.01
N GLY A 271 -4.56 -0.16 22.67
CA GLY A 271 -5.41 0.72 21.88
C GLY A 271 -6.90 0.54 22.20
N LYS A 272 -7.70 1.55 21.83
CA LYS A 272 -9.17 1.48 21.92
C LYS A 272 -9.75 1.05 20.58
N ARG A 273 -10.89 0.35 20.64
CA ARG A 273 -11.65 -0.01 19.44
C ARG A 273 -12.02 1.23 18.64
N LEU A 274 -11.84 1.21 17.33
CA LEU A 274 -12.35 2.24 16.43
C LEU A 274 -13.88 2.21 16.39
N THR A 275 -14.49 3.38 16.31
CA THR A 275 -15.91 3.55 16.03
C THR A 275 -16.09 4.21 14.68
N PHE A 276 -17.22 3.94 14.03
CA PHE A 276 -17.49 4.38 12.67
C PHE A 276 -18.83 5.12 12.61
N ASN A 277 -18.88 6.22 11.87
CA ASN A 277 -20.10 6.95 11.56
C ASN A 277 -20.84 6.19 10.43
N ARG A 278 -21.95 5.54 10.78
CA ARG A 278 -22.78 4.77 9.84
C ARG A 278 -23.92 5.60 9.29
#